data_d2ae3351a78b71cea04fda4a3736d1f5
#
_entry.id   d2ae3351a78b71cea04fda4a3736d1f5
#
_cell.length_a   1.000
_cell.length_b   1.000
_cell.length_c   1.000
_cell.angle_alpha   90.00
_cell.angle_beta   90.00
_cell.angle_gamma   90.00
#
_symmetry.space_group_name_H-M   'P 1'
#
loop_
_entity.id
_entity.type
_entity.pdbx_description
1 polymer ?
#
loop_
_entity_poly.entity_id
_entity_poly.type
_entity_poly.pdbx_seq_one_letter_code
_entity_poly.pdbx_strand_id
1 'polypeptide(L)'
;KKSGLSCVLVGTESGDNETLAFMKKGLTVSDTIKFTKICAEFDIKILSSFLVGFPRYQTPKENFHSVEKEIDYAFRLIDKMYKIYPRIRTMFALYLPYPSSGLFDQSKNIGLEIPKHLEEWGDYLIAAEDMTKQKVRQKWITPKQARKILMASVYIFFFLDPDSFDMVTGKITNQVKKEILRWCFWLGKTLATLRWKYKFFGFPIDFYIYNYFRQHLNLFEN
;
A
#
# COMPACT_ATOMS: atom_id res chain seq x y z
N LYS A 1 -23.38 -10.56 -5.27
CA LYS A 1 -24.11 -10.46 -3.98
C LYS A 1 -25.01 -11.67 -3.71
N LYS A 2 -25.72 -12.19 -4.70
CA LYS A 2 -26.51 -13.43 -4.55
C LYS A 2 -25.67 -14.65 -4.13
N SER A 3 -24.39 -14.69 -4.47
CA SER A 3 -23.42 -15.74 -4.09
C SER A 3 -22.79 -15.55 -2.71
N GLY A 4 -23.14 -14.49 -1.96
CA GLY A 4 -22.52 -14.14 -0.68
C GLY A 4 -21.20 -13.33 -0.79
N LEU A 5 -20.79 -12.92 -2.01
CA LEU A 5 -19.59 -12.12 -2.20
C LEU A 5 -19.73 -10.74 -1.50
N SER A 6 -18.85 -10.47 -0.53
CA SER A 6 -18.83 -9.22 0.25
C SER A 6 -17.55 -8.42 0.08
N CYS A 7 -16.46 -9.06 -0.37
CA CYS A 7 -15.15 -8.46 -0.53
C CYS A 7 -14.39 -9.07 -1.70
N VAL A 8 -13.60 -8.28 -2.40
CA VAL A 8 -12.71 -8.74 -3.48
C VAL A 8 -11.33 -8.12 -3.35
N LEU A 9 -10.30 -8.94 -3.54
CA LEU A 9 -8.92 -8.49 -3.69
C LEU A 9 -8.61 -8.32 -5.18
N VAL A 10 -8.11 -7.16 -5.57
CA VAL A 10 -7.78 -6.85 -6.96
C VAL A 10 -6.40 -6.20 -7.08
N GLY A 11 -5.60 -6.71 -8.00
CA GLY A 11 -4.34 -6.08 -8.41
C GLY A 11 -4.62 -4.90 -9.34
N THR A 12 -4.78 -3.71 -8.77
CA THR A 12 -4.91 -2.45 -9.54
C THR A 12 -3.59 -2.06 -10.17
N GLU A 13 -2.50 -2.36 -9.48
CA GLU A 13 -1.09 -2.21 -9.80
C GLU A 13 -0.65 -0.77 -9.99
N SER A 14 -1.25 0.02 -10.88
CA SER A 14 -0.82 1.39 -11.17
C SER A 14 -1.98 2.33 -11.47
N GLY A 15 -1.78 3.61 -11.17
CA GLY A 15 -2.65 4.71 -11.59
C GLY A 15 -2.27 5.30 -12.95
N ASP A 16 -1.32 4.69 -13.66
CA ASP A 16 -0.78 5.15 -14.94
C ASP A 16 -0.88 4.09 -16.04
N ASN A 17 -1.50 4.45 -17.18
CA ASN A 17 -1.68 3.53 -18.29
C ASN A 17 -0.35 3.11 -18.94
N GLU A 18 0.66 3.98 -18.96
CA GLU A 18 1.97 3.62 -19.50
C GLU A 18 2.65 2.57 -18.63
N THR A 19 2.54 2.69 -17.31
CA THR A 19 3.06 1.69 -16.37
C THR A 19 2.30 0.38 -16.50
N LEU A 20 0.97 0.40 -16.62
CA LEU A 20 0.15 -0.80 -16.87
C LEU A 20 0.53 -1.51 -18.17
N ALA A 21 0.76 -0.74 -19.23
CA ALA A 21 1.24 -1.28 -20.52
C ALA A 21 2.64 -1.88 -20.40
N PHE A 22 3.56 -1.20 -19.71
CA PHE A 22 4.91 -1.69 -19.45
C PHE A 22 4.90 -3.04 -18.71
N MET A 23 4.02 -3.20 -17.74
CA MET A 23 3.82 -4.47 -17.01
C MET A 23 3.09 -5.53 -17.83
N LYS A 24 2.60 -5.21 -19.01
CA LYS A 24 1.74 -6.08 -19.84
C LYS A 24 0.50 -6.57 -19.08
N LYS A 25 -0.09 -5.70 -18.23
CA LYS A 25 -1.21 -6.08 -17.37
C LYS A 25 -2.51 -6.32 -18.15
N GLY A 26 -2.65 -5.77 -19.36
CA GLY A 26 -3.87 -5.89 -20.17
C GLY A 26 -5.08 -5.12 -19.62
N LEU A 27 -4.87 -4.22 -18.65
CA LEU A 27 -5.87 -3.38 -18.01
C LEU A 27 -5.51 -1.90 -18.16
N THR A 28 -6.53 -1.06 -18.04
CA THR A 28 -6.38 0.40 -18.03
C THR A 28 -6.91 1.01 -16.72
N VAL A 29 -6.53 2.25 -16.46
CA VAL A 29 -7.09 3.05 -15.36
C VAL A 29 -8.63 3.17 -15.49
N SER A 30 -9.14 3.24 -16.73
CA SER A 30 -10.59 3.27 -16.99
C SER A 30 -11.29 2.00 -16.52
N ASP A 31 -10.66 0.84 -16.70
CA ASP A 31 -11.22 -0.45 -16.26
C ASP A 31 -11.27 -0.53 -14.73
N THR A 32 -10.24 -0.02 -14.03
CA THR A 32 -10.27 0.10 -12.58
C THR A 32 -11.44 0.98 -12.10
N ILE A 33 -11.69 2.10 -12.75
CA ILE A 33 -12.82 2.99 -12.41
C ILE A 33 -14.17 2.32 -12.68
N LYS A 34 -14.31 1.62 -13.82
CA LYS A 34 -15.55 0.84 -14.12
C LYS A 34 -15.78 -0.24 -13.05
N PHE A 35 -14.73 -0.99 -12.72
CA PHE A 35 -14.78 -2.01 -11.69
C PHE A 35 -15.18 -1.44 -10.33
N THR A 36 -14.62 -0.28 -9.94
CA THR A 36 -14.98 0.40 -8.69
C THR A 36 -16.48 0.76 -8.64
N LYS A 37 -17.04 1.25 -9.75
CA LYS A 37 -18.49 1.56 -9.85
C LYS A 37 -19.34 0.31 -9.68
N ILE A 38 -18.98 -0.80 -10.33
CA ILE A 38 -19.68 -2.08 -10.19
C ILE A 38 -19.67 -2.54 -8.73
N CYS A 39 -18.51 -2.49 -8.07
CA CYS A 39 -18.41 -2.85 -6.66
C CYS A 39 -19.27 -1.96 -5.76
N ALA A 40 -19.35 -0.66 -6.07
CA ALA A 40 -20.22 0.29 -5.36
C ALA A 40 -21.71 -0.07 -5.49
N GLU A 41 -22.18 -0.41 -6.71
CA GLU A 41 -23.57 -0.81 -6.96
C GLU A 41 -24.00 -2.04 -6.15
N PHE A 42 -23.07 -2.98 -5.95
CA PHE A 42 -23.33 -4.22 -5.21
C PHE A 42 -22.89 -4.17 -3.74
N ASP A 43 -22.39 -3.05 -3.26
CA ASP A 43 -21.79 -2.91 -1.92
C ASP A 43 -20.76 -4.02 -1.62
N ILE A 44 -19.81 -4.22 -2.54
CA ILE A 44 -18.71 -5.19 -2.42
C ILE A 44 -17.45 -4.42 -2.05
N LYS A 45 -16.87 -4.71 -0.85
CA LYS A 45 -15.62 -4.10 -0.41
C LYS A 45 -14.49 -4.42 -1.37
N ILE A 46 -13.64 -3.42 -1.66
CA ILE A 46 -12.46 -3.58 -2.52
C ILE A 46 -11.20 -3.56 -1.67
N LEU A 47 -10.38 -4.60 -1.78
CA LEU A 47 -8.99 -4.58 -1.36
C LEU A 47 -8.14 -4.37 -2.61
N SER A 48 -7.55 -3.19 -2.75
CA SER A 48 -6.83 -2.77 -3.95
C SER A 48 -5.33 -2.75 -3.67
N SER A 49 -4.54 -3.47 -4.46
CA SER A 49 -3.08 -3.44 -4.37
C SER A 49 -2.46 -2.62 -5.49
N PHE A 50 -1.43 -1.86 -5.13
CA PHE A 50 -0.60 -1.08 -6.04
C PHE A 50 0.86 -1.50 -5.91
N LEU A 51 1.54 -1.62 -7.07
CA LEU A 51 2.97 -1.81 -7.15
C LEU A 51 3.62 -0.53 -7.66
N VAL A 52 4.72 -0.12 -7.04
CA VAL A 52 5.49 1.06 -7.44
C VAL A 52 6.98 0.76 -7.41
N GLY A 53 7.74 1.51 -8.18
CA GLY A 53 9.20 1.34 -8.21
C GLY A 53 9.67 0.41 -9.31
N PHE A 54 9.03 0.43 -10.46
CA PHE A 54 9.47 -0.34 -11.63
C PHE A 54 10.77 0.21 -12.22
N PRO A 55 11.70 -0.65 -12.66
CA PRO A 55 12.94 -0.27 -13.31
C PRO A 55 12.68 0.06 -14.80
N ARG A 56 12.05 1.20 -15.09
CA ARG A 56 11.64 1.59 -16.45
C ARG A 56 12.79 2.12 -17.31
N TYR A 57 13.79 2.71 -16.68
CA TYR A 57 14.89 3.41 -17.34
C TYR A 57 16.24 2.78 -16.99
N GLN A 58 17.25 3.12 -17.79
CA GLN A 58 18.61 2.54 -17.65
C GLN A 58 19.43 3.18 -16.51
N THR A 59 19.01 4.32 -15.98
CA THR A 59 19.71 4.99 -14.89
C THR A 59 18.87 5.09 -13.62
N PRO A 60 19.49 5.03 -12.42
CA PRO A 60 18.76 5.23 -11.17
C PRO A 60 18.08 6.59 -11.09
N LYS A 61 18.71 7.66 -11.61
CA LYS A 61 18.19 9.03 -11.56
C LYS A 61 16.87 9.19 -12.33
N GLU A 62 16.78 8.60 -13.52
CA GLU A 62 15.54 8.62 -14.31
C GLU A 62 14.45 7.83 -13.60
N ASN A 63 14.79 6.70 -13.00
CA ASN A 63 13.85 5.90 -12.25
C ASN A 63 13.35 6.62 -10.97
N PHE A 64 14.14 7.44 -10.28
CA PHE A 64 13.65 8.24 -9.15
C PHE A 64 12.47 9.13 -9.54
N HIS A 65 12.55 9.79 -10.70
CA HIS A 65 11.46 10.62 -11.22
C HIS A 65 10.26 9.78 -11.66
N SER A 66 10.50 8.61 -12.26
CA SER A 66 9.44 7.68 -12.64
C SER A 66 8.69 7.18 -11.42
N VAL A 67 9.38 6.75 -10.37
CA VAL A 67 8.77 6.27 -9.12
C VAL A 67 7.90 7.36 -8.46
N GLU A 68 8.36 8.62 -8.45
CA GLU A 68 7.55 9.72 -7.89
C GLU A 68 6.25 9.91 -8.70
N LYS A 69 6.33 9.85 -10.04
CA LYS A 69 5.15 9.90 -10.91
C LYS A 69 4.21 8.70 -10.68
N GLU A 70 4.75 7.48 -10.56
CA GLU A 70 3.96 6.28 -10.27
C GLU A 70 3.16 6.45 -8.97
N ILE A 71 3.80 6.97 -7.91
CA ILE A 71 3.15 7.25 -6.63
C ILE A 71 2.04 8.30 -6.78
N ASP A 72 2.32 9.39 -7.49
CA ASP A 72 1.36 10.47 -7.67
C ASP A 72 0.14 10.04 -8.50
N TYR A 73 0.35 9.27 -9.56
CA TYR A 73 -0.74 8.70 -10.34
C TYR A 73 -1.58 7.70 -9.55
N ALA A 74 -0.94 6.83 -8.77
CA ALA A 74 -1.63 5.91 -7.87
C ALA A 74 -2.49 6.67 -6.85
N PHE A 75 -1.95 7.72 -6.21
CA PHE A 75 -2.71 8.54 -5.26
C PHE A 75 -3.90 9.24 -5.90
N ARG A 76 -3.75 9.77 -7.12
CA ARG A 76 -4.85 10.38 -7.88
C ARG A 76 -5.93 9.36 -8.24
N LEU A 77 -5.54 8.15 -8.60
CA LEU A 77 -6.51 7.08 -8.88
C LEU A 77 -7.26 6.69 -7.61
N ILE A 78 -6.57 6.53 -6.49
CA ILE A 78 -7.17 6.22 -5.20
C ILE A 78 -8.18 7.31 -4.79
N ASP A 79 -7.83 8.59 -4.94
CA ASP A 79 -8.76 9.69 -4.66
C ASP A 79 -10.05 9.59 -5.52
N LYS A 80 -9.91 9.21 -6.80
CA LYS A 80 -11.07 8.98 -7.68
C LYS A 80 -11.91 7.78 -7.23
N MET A 81 -11.26 6.67 -6.86
CA MET A 81 -11.92 5.48 -6.37
C MET A 81 -12.69 5.76 -5.08
N TYR A 82 -12.08 6.43 -4.10
CA TYR A 82 -12.73 6.81 -2.83
C TYR A 82 -13.94 7.73 -3.02
N LYS A 83 -13.90 8.64 -4.01
CA LYS A 83 -15.05 9.50 -4.35
C LYS A 83 -16.24 8.70 -4.90
N ILE A 84 -15.98 7.58 -5.55
CA ILE A 84 -17.02 6.69 -6.10
C ILE A 84 -17.55 5.76 -5.00
N TYR A 85 -16.63 5.19 -4.20
CA TYR A 85 -16.97 4.17 -3.22
C TYR A 85 -15.99 4.21 -2.05
N PRO A 86 -16.44 4.54 -0.82
CA PRO A 86 -15.52 4.71 0.33
C PRO A 86 -15.07 3.38 0.96
N ARG A 87 -15.71 2.24 0.65
CA ARG A 87 -15.33 0.93 1.21
C ARG A 87 -14.20 0.27 0.42
N ILE A 88 -13.08 0.99 0.36
CA ILE A 88 -11.85 0.54 -0.30
C ILE A 88 -10.72 0.54 0.72
N ARG A 89 -10.00 -0.57 0.81
CA ARG A 89 -8.72 -0.63 1.49
C ARG A 89 -7.61 -0.74 0.45
N THR A 90 -6.66 0.16 0.52
CA THR A 90 -5.54 0.20 -0.43
C THR A 90 -4.26 -0.25 0.24
N MET A 91 -3.49 -1.05 -0.48
CA MET A 91 -2.17 -1.52 -0.08
C MET A 91 -1.16 -1.15 -1.15
N PHE A 92 0.03 -0.77 -0.73
CA PHE A 92 1.17 -0.57 -1.62
C PHE A 92 2.25 -1.61 -1.35
N ALA A 93 2.91 -2.05 -2.41
CA ALA A 93 4.15 -2.78 -2.34
C ALA A 93 5.19 -2.14 -3.26
N LEU A 94 6.47 -2.20 -2.86
CA LEU A 94 7.57 -1.88 -3.74
C LEU A 94 7.74 -3.06 -4.72
N TYR A 95 7.91 -2.73 -6.00
CA TYR A 95 8.22 -3.76 -6.98
C TYR A 95 9.55 -4.42 -6.64
N LEU A 96 9.53 -5.71 -6.42
CA LEU A 96 10.68 -6.53 -6.10
C LEU A 96 10.88 -7.57 -7.21
N PRO A 97 11.91 -7.42 -8.06
CA PRO A 97 12.14 -8.35 -9.15
C PRO A 97 12.67 -9.69 -8.63
N TYR A 98 12.04 -10.77 -9.03
CA TYR A 98 12.48 -12.13 -8.73
C TYR A 98 13.46 -12.65 -9.79
N PRO A 99 14.41 -13.54 -9.40
CA PRO A 99 15.24 -14.26 -10.37
C PRO A 99 14.39 -14.85 -11.50
N SER A 100 14.90 -14.82 -12.71
CA SER A 100 14.21 -15.27 -13.92
C SER A 100 12.99 -14.45 -14.38
N SER A 101 12.62 -13.38 -13.65
CA SER A 101 11.62 -12.43 -14.18
C SER A 101 12.25 -11.53 -15.25
N GLY A 102 11.43 -11.08 -16.21
CA GLY A 102 11.92 -10.29 -17.36
C GLY A 102 12.61 -8.96 -17.00
N LEU A 103 12.41 -8.42 -15.80
CA LEU A 103 13.04 -7.18 -15.35
C LEU A 103 14.19 -7.41 -14.35
N PHE A 104 14.51 -8.65 -14.04
CA PHE A 104 15.54 -8.95 -13.02
C PHE A 104 16.93 -8.48 -13.43
N ASP A 105 17.35 -8.80 -14.67
CA ASP A 105 18.66 -8.41 -15.16
C ASP A 105 18.78 -6.88 -15.34
N GLN A 106 17.74 -6.23 -15.84
CA GLN A 106 17.69 -4.78 -15.90
C GLN A 106 17.83 -4.17 -14.50
N SER A 107 17.15 -4.72 -13.51
CA SER A 107 17.21 -4.27 -12.12
C SER A 107 18.61 -4.40 -11.52
N LYS A 108 19.32 -5.48 -11.82
CA LYS A 108 20.75 -5.65 -11.42
C LYS A 108 21.61 -4.54 -11.99
N ASN A 109 21.46 -4.23 -13.24
CA ASN A 109 22.27 -3.23 -13.95
C ASN A 109 22.10 -1.82 -13.39
N ILE A 110 20.94 -1.50 -12.83
CA ILE A 110 20.65 -0.20 -12.21
C ILE A 110 20.75 -0.20 -10.68
N GLY A 111 21.29 -1.26 -10.08
CA GLY A 111 21.64 -1.29 -8.66
C GLY A 111 20.63 -1.97 -7.75
N LEU A 112 20.03 -3.07 -8.18
CA LEU A 112 19.33 -3.97 -7.26
C LEU A 112 20.36 -4.67 -6.35
N GLU A 113 20.18 -4.58 -5.04
CA GLU A 113 20.95 -5.35 -4.08
C GLU A 113 20.43 -6.78 -4.01
N ILE A 114 21.21 -7.72 -4.53
CA ILE A 114 20.84 -9.14 -4.54
C ILE A 114 21.37 -9.81 -3.28
N PRO A 115 20.57 -10.67 -2.61
CA PRO A 115 21.02 -11.51 -1.52
C PRO A 115 22.21 -12.40 -1.92
N LYS A 116 23.22 -12.48 -1.06
CA LYS A 116 24.41 -13.30 -1.29
C LYS A 116 24.30 -14.69 -0.68
N HIS A 117 23.53 -14.82 0.39
CA HIS A 117 23.33 -16.05 1.15
C HIS A 117 21.86 -16.45 1.12
N LEU A 118 21.58 -17.76 1.31
CA LEU A 118 20.22 -18.30 1.22
C LEU A 118 19.28 -17.68 2.27
N GLU A 119 19.78 -17.41 3.46
CA GLU A 119 19.04 -16.82 4.57
C GLU A 119 18.53 -15.41 4.22
N GLU A 120 19.32 -14.64 3.47
CA GLU A 120 18.93 -13.29 3.04
C GLU A 120 17.78 -13.33 2.01
N TRP A 121 17.55 -14.44 1.32
CA TRP A 121 16.42 -14.60 0.41
C TRP A 121 15.10 -14.72 1.18
N GLY A 122 15.11 -15.23 2.41
CA GLY A 122 13.96 -15.16 3.30
C GLY A 122 13.50 -13.72 3.50
N ASP A 123 14.40 -12.83 3.90
CA ASP A 123 14.10 -11.40 4.08
C ASP A 123 13.72 -10.71 2.78
N TYR A 124 14.23 -11.19 1.64
CA TYR A 124 13.88 -10.66 0.33
C TYR A 124 12.42 -10.94 -0.03
N LEU A 125 11.91 -12.12 0.38
CA LEU A 125 10.57 -12.60 0.06
C LEU A 125 9.51 -12.16 1.07
N ILE A 126 9.84 -12.07 2.36
CA ILE A 126 8.91 -11.80 3.48
C ILE A 126 8.43 -10.34 3.52
N ALA A 127 8.91 -9.53 2.64
CA ALA A 127 8.49 -8.13 2.53
C ALA A 127 6.97 -7.91 2.40
N ALA A 128 6.18 -8.95 2.21
CA ALA A 128 4.74 -8.88 2.08
C ALA A 128 3.99 -8.86 3.43
N GLU A 129 4.53 -9.49 4.48
CA GLU A 129 3.83 -9.62 5.76
C GLU A 129 4.09 -8.45 6.71
N ASP A 130 5.31 -7.93 6.74
CA ASP A 130 5.65 -6.74 7.51
C ASP A 130 6.45 -5.72 6.68
N MET A 131 5.72 -4.88 5.96
CA MET A 131 6.31 -3.80 5.15
C MET A 131 7.20 -2.85 5.96
N THR A 132 7.06 -2.80 7.29
CA THR A 132 7.90 -1.94 8.14
C THR A 132 9.31 -2.48 8.33
N LYS A 133 9.49 -3.78 8.14
CA LYS A 133 10.80 -4.47 8.19
C LYS A 133 11.43 -4.60 6.81
N GLN A 134 10.71 -4.21 5.74
CA GLN A 134 11.22 -4.31 4.39
C GLN A 134 12.47 -3.44 4.19
N LYS A 135 13.60 -4.08 3.94
CA LYS A 135 14.79 -3.38 3.45
C LYS A 135 14.58 -2.98 2.00
N VAL A 136 14.68 -1.68 1.72
CA VAL A 136 14.68 -1.18 0.32
C VAL A 136 15.99 -1.61 -0.33
N ARG A 137 15.90 -2.53 -1.29
CA ARG A 137 17.06 -3.09 -1.99
C ARG A 137 17.30 -2.43 -3.36
N GLN A 138 16.37 -1.61 -3.79
CA GLN A 138 16.39 -0.89 -5.05
C GLN A 138 17.09 0.46 -4.87
N LYS A 139 18.27 0.64 -5.48
CA LYS A 139 19.01 1.92 -5.41
C LYS A 139 18.33 3.07 -6.15
N TRP A 140 17.33 2.77 -6.94
CA TRP A 140 16.51 3.78 -7.65
C TRP A 140 15.23 4.19 -6.88
N ILE A 141 15.07 3.76 -5.64
CA ILE A 141 14.00 4.20 -4.74
C ILE A 141 14.62 4.96 -3.58
N THR A 142 14.21 6.21 -3.38
CA THR A 142 14.72 7.01 -2.28
C THR A 142 14.08 6.61 -0.95
N PRO A 143 14.78 6.80 0.19
CA PRO A 143 14.19 6.56 1.52
C PRO A 143 12.91 7.37 1.76
N LYS A 144 12.81 8.57 1.16
CA LYS A 144 11.60 9.42 1.24
C LYS A 144 10.42 8.78 0.51
N GLN A 145 10.62 8.23 -0.68
CA GLN A 145 9.59 7.53 -1.45
C GLN A 145 9.14 6.26 -0.74
N ALA A 146 10.07 5.44 -0.28
CA ALA A 146 9.75 4.22 0.48
C ALA A 146 8.92 4.54 1.73
N ARG A 147 9.32 5.55 2.51
CA ARG A 147 8.56 6.01 3.68
C ARG A 147 7.16 6.54 3.31
N LYS A 148 7.03 7.31 2.21
CA LYS A 148 5.74 7.82 1.71
C LYS A 148 4.77 6.66 1.43
N ILE A 149 5.26 5.62 0.76
CA ILE A 149 4.51 4.41 0.44
C ILE A 149 4.12 3.65 1.71
N LEU A 150 5.07 3.45 2.60
CA LEU A 150 4.86 2.74 3.86
C LEU A 150 3.82 3.43 4.75
N MET A 151 3.93 4.75 4.90
CA MET A 151 2.95 5.54 5.66
C MET A 151 1.56 5.47 5.03
N ALA A 152 1.46 5.55 3.71
CA ALA A 152 0.17 5.42 3.02
C ALA A 152 -0.45 4.05 3.27
N SER A 153 0.30 2.98 3.05
CA SER A 153 -0.19 1.60 3.11
C SER A 153 -0.53 1.15 4.54
N VAL A 154 0.40 1.33 5.48
CA VAL A 154 0.30 0.73 6.82
C VAL A 154 -0.49 1.62 7.78
N TYR A 155 -0.43 2.93 7.62
CA TYR A 155 -1.03 3.87 8.55
C TYR A 155 -2.27 4.55 7.96
N ILE A 156 -2.12 5.32 6.87
CA ILE A 156 -3.21 6.17 6.36
C ILE A 156 -4.40 5.33 5.92
N PHE A 157 -4.19 4.34 5.05
CA PHE A 157 -5.30 3.52 4.53
C PHE A 157 -5.87 2.56 5.57
N PHE A 158 -5.11 2.23 6.61
CA PHE A 158 -5.65 1.52 7.76
C PHE A 158 -6.71 2.36 8.48
N PHE A 159 -6.42 3.61 8.82
CA PHE A 159 -7.37 4.48 9.51
C PHE A 159 -8.49 5.00 8.62
N LEU A 160 -8.30 5.06 7.30
CA LEU A 160 -9.35 5.44 6.35
C LEU A 160 -10.32 4.29 6.03
N ASP A 161 -9.92 3.04 6.24
CA ASP A 161 -10.81 1.88 6.05
C ASP A 161 -11.91 1.90 7.12
N PRO A 162 -13.19 1.96 6.74
CA PRO A 162 -14.30 2.05 7.69
C PRO A 162 -14.41 0.85 8.64
N ASP A 163 -13.92 -0.32 8.22
CA ASP A 163 -14.05 -1.57 8.98
C ASP A 163 -12.87 -1.80 9.94
N SER A 164 -11.82 -0.98 9.88
CA SER A 164 -10.58 -1.22 10.66
C SER A 164 -10.79 -1.13 12.18
N PHE A 165 -11.68 -0.26 12.65
CA PHE A 165 -12.00 -0.18 14.07
C PHE A 165 -12.61 -1.48 14.58
N ASP A 166 -13.62 -2.00 13.89
CA ASP A 166 -14.32 -3.23 14.26
C ASP A 166 -13.40 -4.45 14.14
N MET A 167 -12.53 -4.47 13.14
CA MET A 167 -11.52 -5.51 12.97
C MET A 167 -10.59 -5.61 14.18
N VAL A 168 -10.14 -4.47 14.73
CA VAL A 168 -9.26 -4.44 15.91
C VAL A 168 -10.01 -4.69 17.20
N THR A 169 -11.24 -4.21 17.34
CA THR A 169 -11.98 -4.23 18.60
C THR A 169 -13.01 -5.35 18.72
N GLY A 170 -13.26 -6.09 17.65
CA GLY A 170 -14.32 -7.10 17.60
C GLY A 170 -14.21 -8.22 18.66
N LYS A 171 -12.98 -8.54 19.09
CA LYS A 171 -12.72 -9.54 20.15
C LYS A 171 -12.56 -8.93 21.54
N ILE A 172 -12.60 -7.60 21.68
CA ILE A 172 -12.37 -6.92 22.96
C ILE A 172 -13.69 -6.83 23.73
N THR A 173 -13.77 -7.51 24.85
CA THR A 173 -14.93 -7.52 25.74
C THR A 173 -14.89 -6.42 26.80
N ASN A 174 -13.70 -5.94 27.18
CA ASN A 174 -13.54 -4.88 28.18
C ASN A 174 -13.96 -3.52 27.60
N GLN A 175 -15.06 -2.97 28.10
CA GLN A 175 -15.65 -1.71 27.63
C GLN A 175 -14.73 -0.51 27.79
N VAL A 176 -13.99 -0.41 28.93
CA VAL A 176 -13.07 0.70 29.16
C VAL A 176 -11.93 0.68 28.13
N LYS A 177 -11.36 -0.50 27.89
CA LYS A 177 -10.33 -0.67 26.84
C LYS A 177 -10.87 -0.30 25.48
N LYS A 178 -12.12 -0.71 25.16
CA LYS A 178 -12.75 -0.41 23.87
C LYS A 178 -12.99 1.10 23.70
N GLU A 179 -13.39 1.82 24.74
CA GLU A 179 -13.55 3.29 24.68
C GLU A 179 -12.20 4.01 24.48
N ILE A 180 -11.15 3.60 25.20
CA ILE A 180 -9.80 4.16 25.01
C ILE A 180 -9.36 3.96 23.56
N LEU A 181 -9.54 2.77 23.00
CA LEU A 181 -9.21 2.47 21.60
C LEU A 181 -10.05 3.30 20.63
N ARG A 182 -11.31 3.58 20.94
CA ARG A 182 -12.17 4.45 20.11
C ARG A 182 -11.60 5.86 20.00
N TRP A 183 -11.14 6.44 21.10
CA TRP A 183 -10.48 7.75 21.10
C TRP A 183 -9.16 7.73 20.34
N CYS A 184 -8.33 6.71 20.54
CA CYS A 184 -7.08 6.54 19.79
C CYS A 184 -7.36 6.41 18.29
N PHE A 185 -8.40 5.66 17.92
CA PHE A 185 -8.80 5.46 16.54
C PHE A 185 -9.33 6.74 15.90
N TRP A 186 -10.16 7.50 16.63
CA TRP A 186 -10.65 8.79 16.19
C TRP A 186 -9.51 9.77 15.92
N LEU A 187 -8.53 9.87 16.82
CA LEU A 187 -7.35 10.70 16.64
C LEU A 187 -6.52 10.24 15.44
N GLY A 188 -6.23 8.94 15.34
CA GLY A 188 -5.49 8.37 14.23
C GLY A 188 -6.17 8.61 12.88
N LYS A 189 -7.50 8.43 12.81
CA LYS A 189 -8.30 8.70 11.62
C LYS A 189 -8.28 10.17 11.24
N THR A 190 -8.36 11.07 12.20
CA THR A 190 -8.28 12.52 11.95
C THR A 190 -6.93 12.90 11.35
N LEU A 191 -5.83 12.45 11.96
CA LEU A 191 -4.48 12.69 11.47
C LEU A 191 -4.27 12.06 10.08
N ALA A 192 -4.68 10.82 9.88
CA ALA A 192 -4.59 10.13 8.60
C ALA A 192 -5.38 10.86 7.50
N THR A 193 -6.59 11.35 7.83
CA THR A 193 -7.42 12.13 6.89
C THR A 193 -6.74 13.44 6.49
N LEU A 194 -6.17 14.17 7.44
CA LEU A 194 -5.43 15.40 7.16
C LEU A 194 -4.18 15.11 6.31
N ARG A 195 -3.41 14.10 6.67
CA ARG A 195 -2.25 13.68 5.89
C ARG A 195 -2.62 13.33 4.46
N TRP A 196 -3.67 12.55 4.27
CA TRP A 196 -4.14 12.17 2.95
C TRP A 196 -4.66 13.36 2.15
N LYS A 197 -5.47 14.22 2.76
CA LYS A 197 -6.03 15.41 2.12
C LYS A 197 -4.94 16.35 1.59
N TYR A 198 -3.92 16.61 2.41
CA TYR A 198 -2.82 17.53 2.06
C TYR A 198 -1.59 16.82 1.45
N LYS A 199 -1.66 15.51 1.25
CA LYS A 199 -0.53 14.68 0.78
C LYS A 199 0.75 14.93 1.60
N PHE A 200 0.59 15.13 2.92
CA PHE A 200 1.66 15.49 3.83
C PHE A 200 2.27 14.24 4.48
N PHE A 201 3.51 13.91 4.10
CA PHE A 201 4.27 12.75 4.60
C PHE A 201 5.51 13.16 5.40
N GLY A 202 5.64 14.43 5.74
CA GLY A 202 6.68 14.93 6.66
C GLY A 202 6.34 14.67 8.13
N PHE A 203 7.33 14.83 9.02
CA PHE A 203 7.18 14.69 10.48
C PHE A 203 6.35 13.48 10.90
N PRO A 204 6.81 12.24 10.66
CA PRO A 204 6.02 11.03 10.79
C PRO A 204 5.90 10.50 12.24
N ILE A 205 5.78 11.38 13.24
CA ILE A 205 5.75 11.03 14.67
C ILE A 205 4.56 10.13 14.98
N ASP A 206 3.37 10.50 14.50
CA ASP A 206 2.13 9.73 14.67
C ASP A 206 2.22 8.33 14.01
N PHE A 207 2.87 8.23 12.86
CA PHE A 207 3.15 6.95 12.22
C PHE A 207 4.08 6.08 13.07
N TYR A 208 5.14 6.64 13.64
CA TYR A 208 6.06 5.87 14.50
C TYR A 208 5.38 5.43 15.78
N ILE A 209 4.56 6.29 16.41
CA ILE A 209 3.76 5.93 17.58
C ILE A 209 2.81 4.79 17.24
N TYR A 210 2.04 4.91 16.15
CA TYR A 210 1.14 3.86 15.68
C TYR A 210 1.88 2.54 15.43
N ASN A 211 3.01 2.60 14.72
CA ASN A 211 3.78 1.41 14.38
C ASN A 211 4.37 0.72 15.62
N TYR A 212 4.83 1.49 16.60
CA TYR A 212 5.26 0.96 17.89
C TYR A 212 4.13 0.18 18.57
N PHE A 213 2.95 0.79 18.70
CA PHE A 213 1.79 0.11 19.31
C PHE A 213 1.33 -1.11 18.49
N ARG A 214 1.35 -1.02 17.17
CA ARG A 214 0.99 -2.15 16.31
C ARG A 214 1.88 -3.36 16.54
N GLN A 215 3.17 -3.16 16.74
CA GLN A 215 4.15 -4.23 16.95
C GLN A 215 4.12 -4.81 18.37
N HIS A 216 3.81 -4.00 19.39
CA HIS A 216 3.93 -4.41 20.79
C HIS A 216 2.60 -4.85 21.43
N LEU A 217 1.48 -4.45 20.89
CA LEU A 217 0.17 -4.81 21.43
C LEU A 217 -0.47 -6.02 20.77
N ASN A 218 0.23 -6.70 19.87
CA ASN A 218 -0.30 -7.86 19.10
C ASN A 218 -1.73 -7.59 18.59
N LEU A 219 -1.99 -6.36 18.13
CA LEU A 219 -3.34 -5.93 17.74
C LEU A 219 -3.89 -6.73 16.54
N PHE A 220 -3.03 -7.50 15.87
CA PHE A 220 -3.31 -8.23 14.65
C PHE A 220 -2.89 -9.71 14.68
N GLU A 221 -2.30 -10.17 15.78
CA GLU A 221 -2.00 -11.60 15.95
C GLU A 221 -3.22 -12.31 16.55
N ASN A 222 -3.67 -13.32 15.83
CA ASN A 222 -4.65 -14.29 16.26
C ASN A 222 -4.00 -15.64 16.42
#